data_762750a9ce171aaad4f7c7e3975ddc35
#
_entry.id   762750a9ce171aaad4f7c7e3975ddc35
#
_cell.length_a   1.000
_cell.length_b   1.000
_cell.length_c   1.000
_cell.angle_alpha   90.00
_cell.angle_beta   90.00
_cell.angle_gamma   90.00
#
_symmetry.space_group_name_H-M   'P 1'
#
loop_
_entity.id
_entity.type
_entity.pdbx_description
1 polymer ?
#
loop_
_entity_poly.entity_id
_entity_poly.type
_entity_poly.pdbx_seq_one_letter_code
_entity_poly.pdbx_strand_id
1 'polypeptide(L)'
;GENHHLAHNKHIIDGINKDVGPLYTHEEAKDYYLELAKDWEDPYGIPQIVEHEGVRVVRDDFITGSKVRGGDCLISSLPEHIDTIVYVQPRTGLAGVSILDVAKRHNKKVMLFMPSSKRISHHQACCIERGCDYEFHRIAAMPNLNLIAKKWADQRKNAFFVPLGLKHEKVTAGIVKTASRIPEPEEVYCATSTGVLTRGLQIAWPNAKFTSVCVARNMKDGELGRATPISEPLAFTSSEKKENLPPFPNIDTYDGKVWKYIPKNSDKDILFWNVGKEPELHDETIYDRIDSYRDWKKNAAN
;
A
#
# COMPACT_ATOMS: atom_id res chain seq x y z
N GLY A 1 -6.66 22.15 -20.73
CA GLY A 1 -6.17 22.18 -22.08
C GLY A 1 -5.22 21.04 -22.38
N GLU A 2 -4.78 20.95 -23.62
CA GLU A 2 -3.87 19.89 -24.07
C GLU A 2 -2.58 19.81 -23.22
N ASN A 3 -2.02 20.95 -22.84
CA ASN A 3 -0.80 21.00 -22.03
C ASN A 3 -1.01 20.43 -20.64
N HIS A 4 -2.18 20.64 -20.06
CA HIS A 4 -2.52 20.08 -18.76
C HIS A 4 -2.66 18.56 -18.86
N HIS A 5 -3.33 18.08 -19.91
CA HIS A 5 -3.48 16.64 -20.15
C HIS A 5 -2.12 15.97 -20.38
N LEU A 6 -1.22 16.60 -21.17
CA LEU A 6 0.13 16.09 -21.42
C LEU A 6 0.95 16.04 -20.12
N ALA A 7 0.84 17.07 -19.27
CA ALA A 7 1.54 17.07 -17.99
C ALA A 7 1.05 15.94 -17.07
N HIS A 8 -0.25 15.68 -17.05
CA HIS A 8 -0.82 14.61 -16.26
C HIS A 8 -0.56 13.20 -16.82
N ASN A 9 -0.23 13.11 -18.11
CA ASN A 9 0.11 11.85 -18.75
C ASN A 9 1.60 11.52 -18.72
N LYS A 10 2.41 12.36 -18.06
CA LYS A 10 3.83 12.07 -17.86
C LYS A 10 4.06 11.51 -16.45
N HIS A 11 4.84 10.46 -16.35
CA HIS A 11 5.06 9.72 -15.13
C HIS A 11 6.54 9.67 -14.78
N ILE A 12 6.84 9.82 -13.50
CA ILE A 12 8.15 9.52 -12.95
C ILE A 12 8.12 8.05 -12.54
N ILE A 13 9.09 7.27 -13.02
CA ILE A 13 9.18 5.85 -12.67
C ILE A 13 9.56 5.74 -11.19
N ASP A 14 8.75 5.02 -10.42
CA ASP A 14 9.01 4.76 -9.01
C ASP A 14 10.32 3.98 -8.85
N GLY A 15 11.13 4.37 -7.86
CA GLY A 15 12.44 3.78 -7.63
C GLY A 15 13.59 4.45 -8.39
N ILE A 16 13.29 5.27 -9.41
CA ILE A 16 14.29 6.12 -10.07
C ILE A 16 14.32 7.47 -9.35
N ASN A 17 15.51 8.04 -9.25
CA ASN A 17 15.67 9.36 -8.63
C ASN A 17 14.77 10.39 -9.30
N LYS A 18 13.83 10.92 -8.54
CA LYS A 18 12.82 11.87 -9.03
C LYS A 18 13.41 13.17 -9.56
N ASP A 19 14.55 13.58 -9.05
CA ASP A 19 15.19 14.85 -9.42
C ASP A 19 15.91 14.77 -10.77
N VAL A 20 16.27 13.57 -11.20
CA VAL A 20 17.03 13.32 -12.43
C VAL A 20 16.38 12.28 -13.35
N GLY A 21 15.33 11.65 -12.90
CA GLY A 21 14.63 10.61 -13.68
C GLY A 21 13.87 11.22 -14.86
N PRO A 22 13.81 10.53 -16.01
CA PRO A 22 13.04 11.00 -17.15
C PRO A 22 11.53 10.91 -16.85
N LEU A 23 10.78 11.84 -17.44
CA LEU A 23 9.32 11.75 -17.47
C LEU A 23 8.89 10.91 -18.66
N TYR A 24 7.94 10.00 -18.46
CA TYR A 24 7.44 9.09 -19.48
C TYR A 24 6.04 9.51 -19.93
N THR A 25 5.74 9.35 -21.22
CA THR A 25 4.37 9.42 -21.70
C THR A 25 3.58 8.27 -21.07
N HIS A 26 2.25 8.33 -21.14
CA HIS A 26 1.40 7.28 -20.58
C HIS A 26 1.71 5.90 -21.18
N GLU A 27 1.83 5.80 -22.50
CA GLU A 27 2.19 4.58 -23.22
C GLU A 27 3.56 4.05 -22.81
N GLU A 28 4.56 4.93 -22.79
CA GLU A 28 5.92 4.57 -22.40
C GLU A 28 5.97 4.05 -20.96
N ALA A 29 5.25 4.69 -20.04
CA ALA A 29 5.18 4.25 -18.65
C ALA A 29 4.51 2.88 -18.53
N LYS A 30 3.39 2.67 -19.23
CA LYS A 30 2.69 1.39 -19.23
C LYS A 30 3.57 0.27 -19.77
N ASP A 31 4.23 0.49 -20.90
CA ASP A 31 5.15 -0.47 -21.50
C ASP A 31 6.33 -0.79 -20.58
N TYR A 32 6.89 0.25 -19.94
CA TYR A 32 7.98 0.08 -18.98
C TYR A 32 7.58 -0.85 -17.82
N TYR A 33 6.46 -0.59 -17.19
CA TYR A 33 6.01 -1.38 -16.06
C TYR A 33 5.58 -2.79 -16.44
N LEU A 34 4.93 -2.97 -17.58
CA LEU A 34 4.56 -4.29 -18.06
C LEU A 34 5.80 -5.14 -18.40
N GLU A 35 6.86 -4.51 -18.92
CA GLU A 35 8.15 -5.19 -19.15
C GLU A 35 8.79 -5.60 -17.83
N LEU A 36 8.76 -4.75 -16.80
CA LEU A 36 9.28 -5.10 -15.47
C LEU A 36 8.58 -6.30 -14.85
N ALA A 37 7.31 -6.47 -15.11
CA ALA A 37 6.49 -7.54 -14.54
C ALA A 37 6.23 -8.69 -15.53
N LYS A 38 6.92 -8.75 -16.66
CA LYS A 38 6.60 -9.70 -17.74
C LYS A 38 6.64 -11.16 -17.29
N ASP A 39 7.61 -11.52 -16.45
CA ASP A 39 7.81 -12.88 -15.97
C ASP A 39 7.10 -13.18 -14.65
N TRP A 40 6.43 -12.18 -14.10
CA TRP A 40 5.70 -12.32 -12.85
C TRP A 40 4.27 -12.77 -13.10
N GLU A 41 3.85 -13.77 -12.35
CA GLU A 41 2.45 -14.19 -12.28
C GLU A 41 1.93 -13.94 -10.87
N ASP A 42 0.76 -13.30 -10.76
CA ASP A 42 0.16 -13.01 -9.46
C ASP A 42 -0.35 -14.30 -8.80
N PRO A 43 0.28 -14.73 -7.70
CA PRO A 43 -0.14 -15.97 -7.02
C PRO A 43 -1.49 -15.83 -6.31
N TYR A 44 -1.97 -14.59 -6.13
CA TYR A 44 -3.27 -14.32 -5.51
C TYR A 44 -4.40 -14.29 -6.54
N GLY A 45 -4.08 -14.48 -7.81
CA GLY A 45 -5.05 -14.54 -8.90
C GLY A 45 -5.60 -13.18 -9.32
N ILE A 46 -6.47 -13.20 -10.33
CA ILE A 46 -7.14 -11.99 -10.80
C ILE A 46 -8.06 -11.50 -9.68
N PRO A 47 -8.07 -10.18 -9.39
CA PRO A 47 -8.94 -9.64 -8.37
C PRO A 47 -10.41 -10.02 -8.59
N GLN A 48 -11.08 -10.45 -7.53
CA GLN A 48 -12.51 -10.69 -7.59
C GLN A 48 -13.24 -9.37 -7.57
N ILE A 49 -14.20 -9.21 -8.49
CA ILE A 49 -15.00 -8.00 -8.62
C ILE A 49 -16.45 -8.37 -8.36
N VAL A 50 -17.06 -7.69 -7.39
CA VAL A 50 -18.46 -7.90 -7.02
C VAL A 50 -19.20 -6.56 -7.16
N GLU A 51 -20.39 -6.59 -7.77
CA GLU A 51 -21.21 -5.39 -7.87
C GLU A 51 -22.00 -5.17 -6.58
N HIS A 52 -21.93 -3.93 -6.08
CA HIS A 52 -22.71 -3.47 -4.92
C HIS A 52 -23.31 -2.10 -5.27
N GLU A 53 -24.63 -2.00 -5.25
CA GLU A 53 -25.36 -0.75 -5.53
C GLU A 53 -24.92 -0.06 -6.82
N GLY A 54 -24.70 -0.87 -7.87
CA GLY A 54 -24.27 -0.38 -9.17
C GLY A 54 -22.80 -0.06 -9.31
N VAL A 55 -22.00 -0.29 -8.26
CA VAL A 55 -20.55 -0.05 -8.26
C VAL A 55 -19.80 -1.38 -8.37
N ARG A 56 -18.89 -1.48 -9.32
CA ARG A 56 -17.96 -2.63 -9.37
C ARG A 56 -16.90 -2.48 -8.29
N VAL A 57 -16.83 -3.42 -7.38
CA VAL A 57 -15.91 -3.39 -6.25
C VAL A 57 -14.84 -4.45 -6.41
N VAL A 58 -13.58 -4.04 -6.44
CA VAL A 58 -12.45 -4.96 -6.32
C VAL A 58 -12.38 -5.41 -4.85
N ARG A 59 -12.58 -6.69 -4.63
CA ARG A 59 -12.71 -7.29 -3.29
C ARG A 59 -11.38 -7.88 -2.81
N ASP A 60 -10.36 -7.04 -2.65
CA ASP A 60 -9.07 -7.49 -2.10
C ASP A 60 -9.11 -7.71 -0.57
N ASP A 61 -10.28 -7.55 0.03
CA ASP A 61 -10.57 -8.07 1.37
C ASP A 61 -10.67 -9.62 1.41
N PHE A 62 -10.76 -10.28 0.27
CA PHE A 62 -10.68 -11.75 0.19
C PHE A 62 -9.25 -12.27 0.30
N ILE A 63 -8.27 -11.42 0.18
CA ILE A 63 -6.85 -11.72 0.39
C ILE A 63 -6.33 -10.84 1.53
N THR A 64 -5.06 -10.97 1.90
CA THR A 64 -4.48 -10.18 3.00
C THR A 64 -4.56 -8.67 2.76
N GLY A 65 -4.61 -8.26 1.50
CA GLY A 65 -4.75 -6.88 1.06
C GLY A 65 -4.08 -6.68 -0.28
N SER A 66 -4.39 -5.58 -0.94
CA SER A 66 -3.89 -5.29 -2.30
C SER A 66 -2.36 -5.23 -2.38
N LYS A 67 -1.69 -4.86 -1.28
CA LYS A 67 -0.23 -4.74 -1.26
C LYS A 67 0.50 -6.07 -1.46
N VAL A 68 -0.16 -7.22 -1.24
CA VAL A 68 0.47 -8.52 -1.50
C VAL A 68 0.80 -8.71 -2.98
N ARG A 69 0.04 -8.10 -3.89
CA ARG A 69 0.25 -8.26 -5.33
C ARG A 69 1.54 -7.58 -5.78
N GLY A 70 1.64 -6.29 -5.59
CA GLY A 70 2.88 -5.55 -5.88
C GLY A 70 4.05 -6.01 -5.02
N GLY A 71 3.78 -6.34 -3.76
CA GLY A 71 4.79 -6.89 -2.84
C GLY A 71 5.37 -8.20 -3.35
N ASP A 72 4.54 -9.09 -3.88
CA ASP A 72 5.02 -10.35 -4.47
C ASP A 72 5.83 -10.10 -5.74
N CYS A 73 5.40 -9.19 -6.59
CA CYS A 73 6.16 -8.81 -7.78
C CYS A 73 7.57 -8.34 -7.41
N LEU A 74 7.71 -7.53 -6.37
CA LEU A 74 9.01 -7.07 -5.88
C LEU A 74 9.82 -8.22 -5.27
N ILE A 75 9.27 -8.90 -4.28
CA ILE A 75 10.01 -9.88 -3.48
C ILE A 75 10.42 -11.09 -4.32
N SER A 76 9.57 -11.55 -5.23
CA SER A 76 9.91 -12.65 -6.14
C SER A 76 11.08 -12.32 -7.08
N SER A 77 11.33 -11.03 -7.34
CA SER A 77 12.42 -10.57 -8.22
C SER A 77 13.75 -10.39 -7.52
N LEU A 78 13.80 -10.51 -6.20
CA LEU A 78 15.03 -10.30 -5.44
C LEU A 78 16.02 -11.45 -5.64
N PRO A 79 17.34 -11.17 -5.59
CA PRO A 79 18.34 -12.21 -5.62
C PRO A 79 18.15 -13.25 -4.51
N GLU A 80 18.52 -14.50 -4.75
CA GLU A 80 18.33 -15.60 -3.79
C GLU A 80 19.05 -15.38 -2.46
N HIS A 81 20.17 -14.66 -2.47
CA HIS A 81 20.92 -14.40 -1.23
C HIS A 81 20.19 -13.45 -0.29
N ILE A 82 19.17 -12.74 -0.77
CA ILE A 82 18.31 -11.89 0.08
C ILE A 82 17.31 -12.81 0.79
N ASP A 83 17.46 -12.96 2.08
CA ASP A 83 16.59 -13.79 2.92
C ASP A 83 15.78 -12.99 3.95
N THR A 84 16.05 -11.70 4.08
CA THR A 84 15.43 -10.84 5.08
C THR A 84 14.86 -9.58 4.43
N ILE A 85 13.57 -9.37 4.62
CA ILE A 85 12.86 -8.18 4.16
C ILE A 85 12.71 -7.22 5.34
N VAL A 86 13.13 -5.98 5.15
CA VAL A 86 13.10 -4.94 6.19
C VAL A 86 12.07 -3.88 5.84
N TYR A 87 11.22 -3.55 6.80
CA TYR A 87 10.17 -2.54 6.59
C TYR A 87 9.92 -1.75 7.87
N VAL A 88 9.45 -0.52 7.71
CA VAL A 88 8.99 0.32 8.82
C VAL A 88 7.47 0.23 8.90
N GLN A 89 6.97 -0.45 9.91
CA GLN A 89 5.53 -0.60 10.12
C GLN A 89 5.01 0.50 11.05
N PRO A 90 4.18 1.41 10.54
CA PRO A 90 3.49 2.37 11.39
C PRO A 90 2.51 1.68 12.35
N ARG A 91 1.91 2.44 13.25
CA ARG A 91 0.87 1.91 14.13
C ARG A 91 -0.34 1.38 13.36
N THR A 92 -0.63 1.97 12.20
CA THR A 92 -1.79 1.63 11.38
C THR A 92 -1.36 1.37 9.93
N GLY A 93 -1.91 0.35 9.31
CA GLY A 93 -1.69 0.00 7.91
C GLY A 93 -1.49 -1.48 7.68
N LEU A 94 -1.86 -1.95 6.49
CA LEU A 94 -1.79 -3.36 6.11
C LEU A 94 -0.46 -3.79 5.48
N ALA A 95 0.49 -2.86 5.32
CA ALA A 95 1.73 -3.17 4.62
C ALA A 95 2.53 -4.27 5.32
N GLY A 96 2.67 -4.20 6.64
CA GLY A 96 3.43 -5.19 7.40
C GLY A 96 2.86 -6.60 7.27
N VAL A 97 1.56 -6.78 7.48
CA VAL A 97 0.93 -8.09 7.36
C VAL A 97 0.96 -8.60 5.92
N SER A 98 0.90 -7.71 4.94
CA SER A 98 1.03 -8.06 3.52
C SER A 98 2.44 -8.54 3.18
N ILE A 99 3.45 -7.84 3.64
CA ILE A 99 4.86 -8.24 3.48
C ILE A 99 5.12 -9.59 4.14
N LEU A 100 4.56 -9.82 5.32
CA LEU A 100 4.69 -11.10 6.02
C LEU A 100 4.05 -12.27 5.26
N ASP A 101 2.89 -12.06 4.65
CA ASP A 101 2.24 -13.04 3.80
C ASP A 101 3.13 -13.42 2.62
N VAL A 102 3.60 -12.41 1.88
CA VAL A 102 4.47 -12.61 0.71
C VAL A 102 5.79 -13.26 1.10
N ALA A 103 6.44 -12.78 2.15
CA ALA A 103 7.73 -13.30 2.60
C ALA A 103 7.64 -14.79 2.99
N LYS A 104 6.55 -15.17 3.64
CA LYS A 104 6.28 -16.58 3.99
C LYS A 104 6.22 -17.46 2.75
N ARG A 105 5.59 -17.00 1.67
CA ARG A 105 5.53 -17.72 0.39
C ARG A 105 6.90 -17.94 -0.23
N HIS A 106 7.83 -17.04 -0.01
CA HIS A 106 9.20 -17.09 -0.55
C HIS A 106 10.24 -17.56 0.46
N ASN A 107 9.82 -18.08 1.62
CA ASN A 107 10.72 -18.52 2.69
C ASN A 107 11.69 -17.44 3.15
N LYS A 108 11.23 -16.21 3.24
CA LYS A 108 12.04 -15.06 3.69
C LYS A 108 11.59 -14.62 5.07
N LYS A 109 12.55 -14.11 5.83
CA LYS A 109 12.32 -13.48 7.14
C LYS A 109 11.90 -12.04 6.95
N VAL A 110 11.19 -11.50 7.94
CA VAL A 110 10.79 -10.10 7.96
C VAL A 110 11.26 -9.46 9.25
N MET A 111 11.95 -8.33 9.11
CA MET A 111 12.36 -7.46 10.21
C MET A 111 11.56 -6.16 10.13
N LEU A 112 10.75 -5.89 11.14
CA LEU A 112 9.93 -4.69 11.22
C LEU A 112 10.47 -3.72 12.27
N PHE A 113 10.65 -2.46 11.85
CA PHE A 113 10.94 -1.35 12.76
C PHE A 113 9.63 -0.63 13.04
N MET A 114 9.30 -0.48 14.31
CA MET A 114 7.99 0.03 14.73
C MET A 114 8.15 1.16 15.74
N PRO A 115 7.29 2.19 15.70
CA PRO A 115 7.31 3.23 16.73
C PRO A 115 6.83 2.66 18.05
N SER A 116 7.58 2.99 19.14
CA SER A 116 7.17 2.61 20.47
C SER A 116 5.99 3.47 20.94
N SER A 117 5.18 2.90 21.80
CA SER A 117 4.02 3.56 22.37
C SER A 117 3.67 2.93 23.71
N LYS A 118 2.74 3.53 24.43
CA LYS A 118 2.29 3.00 25.71
C LYS A 118 1.70 1.59 25.57
N ARG A 119 1.04 1.33 24.46
CA ARG A 119 0.50 0.00 24.10
C ARG A 119 0.64 -0.18 22.61
N ILE A 120 1.05 -1.36 22.17
CA ILE A 120 1.12 -1.66 20.73
C ILE A 120 -0.26 -1.59 20.08
N SER A 121 -0.28 -1.28 18.80
CA SER A 121 -1.51 -1.21 18.02
C SER A 121 -1.97 -2.60 17.59
N HIS A 122 -3.22 -2.68 17.12
CA HIS A 122 -3.77 -3.92 16.55
C HIS A 122 -2.93 -4.41 15.36
N HIS A 123 -2.55 -3.52 14.45
CA HIS A 123 -1.76 -3.91 13.28
C HIS A 123 -0.34 -4.36 13.67
N GLN A 124 0.27 -3.72 14.66
CA GLN A 124 1.57 -4.17 15.20
C GLN A 124 1.45 -5.56 15.83
N ALA A 125 0.42 -5.78 16.62
CA ALA A 125 0.15 -7.09 17.25
C ALA A 125 -0.05 -8.18 16.19
N CYS A 126 -0.80 -7.88 15.13
CA CYS A 126 -1.01 -8.82 14.02
C CYS A 126 0.30 -9.18 13.32
N CYS A 127 1.20 -8.23 13.14
CA CYS A 127 2.52 -8.50 12.56
C CYS A 127 3.34 -9.42 13.46
N ILE A 128 3.37 -9.14 14.76
CA ILE A 128 4.11 -9.95 15.74
C ILE A 128 3.56 -11.38 15.79
N GLU A 129 2.24 -11.52 15.81
CA GLU A 129 1.58 -12.84 15.78
C GLU A 129 1.98 -13.64 14.54
N ARG A 130 2.18 -12.99 13.41
CA ARG A 130 2.59 -13.61 12.15
C ARG A 130 4.08 -13.91 12.05
N GLY A 131 4.83 -13.67 13.13
CA GLY A 131 6.19 -14.15 13.29
C GLY A 131 7.28 -13.24 12.75
N CYS A 132 7.06 -11.94 12.64
CA CYS A 132 8.14 -11.03 12.29
C CYS A 132 9.15 -10.90 13.42
N ASP A 133 10.40 -10.60 13.04
CA ASP A 133 11.35 -9.99 13.96
C ASP A 133 11.04 -8.50 14.06
N TYR A 134 11.36 -7.86 15.16
CA TYR A 134 10.99 -6.45 15.32
C TYR A 134 11.91 -5.71 16.29
N GLU A 135 11.96 -4.41 16.09
CA GLU A 135 12.53 -3.45 17.04
C GLU A 135 11.55 -2.31 17.22
N PHE A 136 11.40 -1.88 18.47
CA PHE A 136 10.66 -0.65 18.79
C PHE A 136 11.62 0.50 19.03
N HIS A 137 11.29 1.66 18.48
CA HIS A 137 12.05 2.89 18.66
C HIS A 137 11.12 4.04 19.03
N ARG A 138 11.56 4.84 20.00
CA ARG A 138 10.92 6.10 20.28
C ARG A 138 11.38 7.11 19.24
N ILE A 139 10.43 7.72 18.54
CA ILE A 139 10.73 8.64 17.46
C ILE A 139 9.84 9.88 17.53
N ALA A 140 10.38 11.00 17.05
CA ALA A 140 9.60 12.22 16.86
C ALA A 140 8.82 12.21 15.54
N ALA A 141 9.36 11.52 14.49
CA ALA A 141 8.75 11.44 13.18
C ALA A 141 9.14 10.14 12.47
N MET A 142 8.25 9.63 11.63
CA MET A 142 8.47 8.38 10.86
C MET A 142 9.73 8.40 9.98
N PRO A 143 10.13 9.52 9.33
CA PRO A 143 11.36 9.55 8.57
C PRO A 143 12.61 9.14 9.35
N ASN A 144 12.68 9.45 10.65
CA ASN A 144 13.80 9.05 11.49
C ASN A 144 13.88 7.53 11.65
N LEU A 145 12.74 6.88 11.83
CA LEU A 145 12.66 5.42 11.93
C LEU A 145 13.04 4.77 10.60
N ASN A 146 12.62 5.38 9.51
CA ASN A 146 12.95 4.91 8.16
C ASN A 146 14.47 4.90 7.92
N LEU A 147 15.17 5.94 8.38
CA LEU A 147 16.64 6.00 8.29
C LEU A 147 17.30 4.90 9.12
N ILE A 148 16.81 4.65 10.34
CA ILE A 148 17.31 3.58 11.21
C ILE A 148 17.16 2.21 10.53
N ALA A 149 15.98 1.94 9.98
CA ALA A 149 15.70 0.67 9.30
C ALA A 149 16.55 0.48 8.06
N LYS A 150 16.69 1.52 7.24
CA LYS A 150 17.53 1.47 6.05
C LYS A 150 18.99 1.22 6.40
N LYS A 151 19.51 1.90 7.40
CA LYS A 151 20.89 1.71 7.87
C LYS A 151 21.11 0.28 8.37
N TRP A 152 20.16 -0.26 9.11
CA TRP A 152 20.21 -1.65 9.56
C TRP A 152 20.31 -2.62 8.39
N ALA A 153 19.49 -2.42 7.37
CA ALA A 153 19.50 -3.25 6.14
C ALA A 153 20.81 -3.09 5.35
N ASP A 154 21.29 -1.86 5.20
CA ASP A 154 22.53 -1.57 4.43
C ASP A 154 23.77 -2.22 5.06
N GLN A 155 23.75 -2.51 6.36
CA GLN A 155 24.83 -3.20 7.06
C GLN A 155 24.82 -4.72 6.86
N ARG A 156 23.82 -5.26 6.15
CA ARG A 156 23.61 -6.69 5.93
C ARG A 156 23.48 -7.01 4.47
N LYS A 157 24.29 -7.94 3.97
CA LYS A 157 24.28 -8.34 2.55
C LYS A 157 23.03 -9.14 2.17
N ASN A 158 22.36 -9.74 3.15
CA ASN A 158 21.20 -10.60 2.97
C ASN A 158 19.86 -9.91 3.23
N ALA A 159 19.87 -8.60 3.47
CA ALA A 159 18.66 -7.83 3.79
C ALA A 159 18.30 -6.87 2.67
N PHE A 160 17.01 -6.71 2.44
CA PHE A 160 16.45 -5.75 1.50
C PHE A 160 15.47 -4.82 2.20
N PHE A 161 15.71 -3.51 2.10
CA PHE A 161 14.84 -2.50 2.66
C PHE A 161 13.73 -2.14 1.68
N VAL A 162 12.48 -2.30 2.11
CA VAL A 162 11.30 -1.89 1.34
C VAL A 162 10.91 -0.48 1.75
N PRO A 163 10.82 0.46 0.81
CA PRO A 163 10.41 1.83 1.12
C PRO A 163 9.01 1.91 1.72
N LEU A 164 8.77 2.92 2.54
CA LEU A 164 7.47 3.18 3.16
C LEU A 164 6.38 3.27 2.09
N GLY A 165 5.23 2.62 2.35
CA GLY A 165 4.13 2.54 1.40
C GLY A 165 4.40 1.62 0.21
N LEU A 166 5.50 0.85 0.24
CA LEU A 166 5.94 -0.01 -0.87
C LEU A 166 6.16 0.80 -2.16
N LYS A 167 6.71 1.99 -2.03
CA LYS A 167 6.99 2.87 -3.16
C LYS A 167 8.23 2.40 -3.91
N HIS A 168 8.03 1.44 -4.81
CA HIS A 168 9.08 0.81 -5.60
C HIS A 168 8.54 0.48 -6.98
N GLU A 169 9.38 0.59 -8.01
CA GLU A 169 8.98 0.36 -9.41
C GLU A 169 8.40 -1.04 -9.64
N LYS A 170 8.92 -2.06 -8.97
CA LYS A 170 8.41 -3.43 -9.09
C LYS A 170 7.01 -3.59 -8.49
N VAL A 171 6.71 -2.85 -7.43
CA VAL A 171 5.37 -2.82 -6.83
C VAL A 171 4.38 -2.17 -7.80
N THR A 172 4.74 -1.02 -8.35
CA THR A 172 3.94 -0.35 -9.36
C THR A 172 3.73 -1.24 -10.58
N ALA A 173 4.76 -1.95 -11.03
CA ALA A 173 4.66 -2.90 -12.14
C ALA A 173 3.62 -4.00 -11.87
N GLY A 174 3.61 -4.54 -10.66
CA GLY A 174 2.59 -5.51 -10.25
C GLY A 174 1.18 -4.95 -10.29
N ILE A 175 1.00 -3.72 -9.83
CA ILE A 175 -0.30 -3.02 -9.87
C ILE A 175 -0.75 -2.83 -11.33
N VAL A 176 0.13 -2.33 -12.19
CA VAL A 176 -0.18 -2.10 -13.60
C VAL A 176 -0.58 -3.39 -14.30
N LYS A 177 0.18 -4.46 -14.09
CA LYS A 177 -0.11 -5.76 -14.69
C LYS A 177 -1.45 -6.33 -14.21
N THR A 178 -1.72 -6.25 -12.91
CA THR A 178 -2.97 -6.71 -12.31
C THR A 178 -4.17 -5.94 -12.89
N ALA A 179 -4.09 -4.62 -12.91
CA ALA A 179 -5.16 -3.77 -13.43
C ALA A 179 -5.37 -3.96 -14.93
N SER A 180 -4.32 -4.23 -15.69
CA SER A 180 -4.41 -4.45 -17.14
C SER A 180 -5.25 -5.70 -17.50
N ARG A 181 -5.48 -6.58 -16.54
CA ARG A 181 -6.35 -7.77 -16.72
C ARG A 181 -7.81 -7.51 -16.39
N ILE A 182 -8.12 -6.31 -15.91
CA ILE A 182 -9.48 -5.89 -15.56
C ILE A 182 -9.96 -4.92 -16.63
N PRO A 183 -11.20 -5.07 -17.16
CA PRO A 183 -11.75 -4.10 -18.11
C PRO A 183 -11.71 -2.68 -17.55
N GLU A 184 -11.20 -1.76 -18.33
CA GLU A 184 -11.05 -0.36 -17.93
C GLU A 184 -12.40 0.26 -17.57
N PRO A 185 -12.58 0.78 -16.34
CA PRO A 185 -13.80 1.48 -15.95
C PRO A 185 -13.83 2.90 -16.51
N GLU A 186 -15.00 3.54 -16.50
CA GLU A 186 -15.13 4.97 -16.81
C GLU A 186 -14.59 5.83 -15.66
N GLU A 187 -14.91 5.45 -14.42
CA GLU A 187 -14.53 6.19 -13.22
C GLU A 187 -13.97 5.24 -12.15
N VAL A 188 -12.97 5.71 -11.41
CA VAL A 188 -12.32 4.93 -10.34
C VAL A 188 -12.29 5.76 -9.07
N TYR A 189 -12.66 5.13 -7.97
CA TYR A 189 -12.53 5.70 -6.62
C TYR A 189 -11.58 4.83 -5.80
N CYS A 190 -10.68 5.45 -5.08
CA CYS A 190 -9.79 4.76 -4.15
C CYS A 190 -9.42 5.66 -2.96
N ALA A 191 -9.12 5.02 -1.83
CA ALA A 191 -8.48 5.67 -0.71
C ALA A 191 -7.01 5.87 -1.01
N THR A 192 -6.43 6.97 -0.56
CA THR A 192 -5.06 7.33 -0.87
C THR A 192 -4.30 7.82 0.35
N SER A 193 -3.12 7.25 0.58
CA SER A 193 -2.18 7.72 1.59
C SER A 193 -0.82 8.10 0.98
N THR A 194 -0.22 7.22 0.18
CA THR A 194 1.07 7.47 -0.50
C THR A 194 0.92 7.65 -2.01
N GLY A 195 -0.24 7.33 -2.56
CA GLY A 195 -0.54 7.47 -3.97
C GLY A 195 -0.02 6.34 -4.87
N VAL A 196 0.61 5.31 -4.30
CA VAL A 196 1.19 4.20 -5.09
C VAL A 196 0.12 3.47 -5.89
N LEU A 197 -1.00 3.10 -5.25
CA LEU A 197 -2.09 2.40 -5.92
C LEU A 197 -2.71 3.27 -7.02
N THR A 198 -3.11 4.50 -6.70
CA THR A 198 -3.79 5.37 -7.66
C THR A 198 -2.90 5.67 -8.88
N ARG A 199 -1.59 5.87 -8.67
CA ARG A 199 -0.68 6.10 -9.81
C ARG A 199 -0.55 4.87 -10.69
N GLY A 200 -0.43 3.68 -10.11
CA GLY A 200 -0.36 2.44 -10.88
C GLY A 200 -1.64 2.18 -11.69
N LEU A 201 -2.80 2.38 -11.08
CA LEU A 201 -4.08 2.23 -11.77
C LEU A 201 -4.26 3.23 -12.91
N GLN A 202 -3.80 4.47 -12.72
CA GLN A 202 -3.85 5.50 -13.77
C GLN A 202 -3.00 5.12 -14.98
N ILE A 203 -1.87 4.47 -14.74
CA ILE A 203 -1.00 3.96 -15.82
C ILE A 203 -1.69 2.84 -16.58
N ALA A 204 -2.34 1.90 -15.88
CA ALA A 204 -3.05 0.80 -16.50
C ALA A 204 -4.29 1.27 -17.27
N TRP A 205 -4.98 2.30 -16.77
CA TRP A 205 -6.26 2.79 -17.29
C TRP A 205 -6.18 4.27 -17.70
N PRO A 206 -5.66 4.54 -18.91
CA PRO A 206 -5.37 5.91 -19.35
C PRO A 206 -6.60 6.80 -19.54
N ASN A 207 -7.75 6.21 -19.81
CA ASN A 207 -8.98 6.95 -20.14
C ASN A 207 -9.93 7.09 -18.96
N ALA A 208 -9.68 6.37 -17.86
CA ALA A 208 -10.53 6.43 -16.69
C ALA A 208 -10.34 7.75 -15.93
N LYS A 209 -11.43 8.24 -15.38
CA LYS A 209 -11.43 9.40 -14.49
C LYS A 209 -11.21 8.92 -13.06
N PHE A 210 -10.20 9.47 -12.40
CA PHE A 210 -9.81 9.07 -11.03
C PHE A 210 -10.24 10.08 -9.99
N THR A 211 -10.81 9.58 -8.90
CA THR A 211 -11.07 10.34 -7.68
C THR A 211 -10.36 9.64 -6.53
N SER A 212 -9.46 10.36 -5.88
CA SER A 212 -8.68 9.86 -4.74
C SER A 212 -9.12 10.54 -3.46
N VAL A 213 -9.61 9.75 -2.51
CA VAL A 213 -9.97 10.24 -1.19
C VAL A 213 -8.71 10.20 -0.31
N CYS A 214 -8.20 11.37 0.04
CA CYS A 214 -6.98 11.52 0.82
C CYS A 214 -7.30 11.34 2.30
N VAL A 215 -7.03 10.15 2.82
CA VAL A 215 -7.45 9.74 4.17
C VAL A 215 -6.36 9.94 5.22
N ALA A 216 -5.10 10.11 4.81
CA ALA A 216 -3.97 10.19 5.74
C ALA A 216 -3.45 11.62 5.94
N ARG A 217 -3.21 12.34 4.87
CA ARG A 217 -2.61 13.67 4.87
C ARG A 217 -2.86 14.37 3.56
N ASN A 218 -2.51 15.65 3.52
CA ASN A 218 -2.47 16.37 2.25
C ASN A 218 -1.37 15.79 1.36
N MET A 219 -1.73 15.55 0.11
CA MET A 219 -0.81 14.97 -0.86
C MET A 219 0.09 16.04 -1.45
N LYS A 220 1.34 15.66 -1.71
CA LYS A 220 2.30 16.51 -2.41
C LYS A 220 2.05 16.48 -3.91
N ASP A 221 2.55 17.49 -4.61
CA ASP A 221 2.47 17.55 -6.08
C ASP A 221 3.03 16.26 -6.71
N GLY A 222 2.29 15.74 -7.67
CA GLY A 222 2.65 14.53 -8.41
C GLY A 222 2.29 13.21 -7.73
N GLU A 223 1.98 13.20 -6.44
CA GLU A 223 1.63 11.95 -5.74
C GLU A 223 0.30 11.36 -6.20
N LEU A 224 -0.64 12.20 -6.63
CA LEU A 224 -1.95 11.77 -7.12
C LEU A 224 -2.03 11.62 -8.64
N GLY A 225 -0.98 11.99 -9.37
CA GLY A 225 -1.06 12.00 -10.83
C GLY A 225 -2.18 12.93 -11.32
N ARG A 226 -3.09 12.40 -12.15
CA ARG A 226 -4.23 13.18 -12.68
C ARG A 226 -5.52 13.01 -11.84
N ALA A 227 -5.46 12.33 -10.71
CA ALA A 227 -6.65 12.12 -9.88
C ALA A 227 -7.17 13.41 -9.27
N THR A 228 -8.49 13.55 -9.20
CA THR A 228 -9.16 14.62 -8.46
C THR A 228 -9.13 14.26 -6.98
N PRO A 229 -8.54 15.11 -6.11
CA PRO A 229 -8.48 14.83 -4.68
C PRO A 229 -9.80 15.17 -3.98
N ILE A 230 -10.13 14.37 -2.99
CA ILE A 230 -11.12 14.71 -1.95
C ILE A 230 -10.36 14.65 -0.62
N SER A 231 -10.34 15.76 0.11
CA SER A 231 -9.77 15.81 1.45
C SER A 231 -10.78 15.25 2.44
N GLU A 232 -10.42 14.14 3.09
CA GLU A 232 -11.25 13.55 4.12
C GLU A 232 -11.10 14.34 5.43
N PRO A 233 -12.20 14.89 6.02
CA PRO A 233 -12.09 15.68 7.23
C PRO A 233 -11.80 14.86 8.50
N LEU A 234 -12.10 13.54 8.49
CA LEU A 234 -11.81 12.70 9.64
C LEU A 234 -10.30 12.48 9.77
N ALA A 235 -9.81 12.50 11.00
CA ALA A 235 -8.42 12.16 11.29
C ALA A 235 -8.10 10.75 10.77
N PHE A 236 -6.84 10.52 10.37
CA PHE A 236 -6.41 9.24 9.82
C PHE A 236 -6.74 8.05 10.74
N THR A 237 -6.61 8.23 12.04
CA THR A 237 -6.87 7.19 13.04
C THR A 237 -8.33 7.07 13.44
N SER A 238 -9.20 7.96 12.97
CA SER A 238 -10.63 7.94 13.30
C SER A 238 -11.40 7.09 12.31
N SER A 239 -12.27 6.24 12.83
CA SER A 239 -13.14 5.38 12.01
C SER A 239 -14.30 6.17 11.41
N GLU A 240 -14.69 5.79 10.19
CA GLU A 240 -15.90 6.30 9.56
C GLU A 240 -17.15 5.88 10.36
N LYS A 241 -18.21 6.68 10.30
CA LYS A 241 -19.49 6.35 10.90
C LYS A 241 -20.09 5.10 10.27
N LYS A 242 -20.71 4.25 11.09
CA LYS A 242 -21.27 2.97 10.68
C LYS A 242 -22.25 3.09 9.52
N GLU A 243 -23.08 4.11 9.51
CA GLU A 243 -24.06 4.36 8.45
C GLU A 243 -23.45 4.73 7.09
N ASN A 244 -22.19 5.14 7.06
CA ASN A 244 -21.47 5.52 5.85
C ASN A 244 -20.55 4.42 5.31
N LEU A 245 -20.41 3.32 6.05
CA LEU A 245 -19.53 2.22 5.64
C LEU A 245 -20.12 1.45 4.46
N PRO A 246 -19.25 0.88 3.61
CA PRO A 246 -19.70 0.01 2.53
C PRO A 246 -20.29 -1.29 3.07
N PRO A 247 -21.14 -1.98 2.26
CA PRO A 247 -21.82 -3.22 2.69
C PRO A 247 -20.94 -4.49 2.55
N PHE A 248 -19.64 -4.35 2.63
CA PHE A 248 -18.67 -5.45 2.57
C PHE A 248 -17.51 -5.16 3.54
N PRO A 249 -16.70 -6.18 3.91
CA PRO A 249 -15.53 -5.96 4.78
C PRO A 249 -14.58 -4.92 4.20
N ASN A 250 -14.13 -4.02 5.06
CA ASN A 250 -13.29 -2.88 4.68
C ASN A 250 -12.44 -2.49 5.89
N ILE A 251 -11.59 -1.47 5.71
CA ILE A 251 -10.88 -0.83 6.81
C ILE A 251 -11.57 0.50 7.07
N ASP A 252 -12.24 0.62 8.19
CA ASP A 252 -13.11 1.76 8.50
C ASP A 252 -12.37 3.09 8.68
N THR A 253 -11.06 3.04 8.89
CA THR A 253 -10.18 4.22 8.90
C THR A 253 -9.61 4.55 7.52
N TYR A 254 -9.79 3.70 6.53
CA TYR A 254 -9.18 3.80 5.20
C TYR A 254 -10.24 3.69 4.09
N ASP A 255 -10.47 2.49 3.55
CA ASP A 255 -11.45 2.25 2.48
C ASP A 255 -12.87 2.66 2.88
N GLY A 256 -13.20 2.45 4.14
CA GLY A 256 -14.52 2.78 4.67
C GLY A 256 -14.88 4.24 4.55
N LYS A 257 -13.89 5.12 4.44
CA LYS A 257 -14.10 6.57 4.27
C LYS A 257 -14.44 6.98 2.85
N VAL A 258 -14.28 6.07 1.89
CA VAL A 258 -14.46 6.37 0.46
C VAL A 258 -15.90 6.18 0.01
N TRP A 259 -16.59 5.15 0.50
CA TRP A 259 -17.88 4.70 0.01
C TRP A 259 -18.94 5.81 -0.08
N LYS A 260 -19.00 6.67 0.92
CA LYS A 260 -19.97 7.79 0.98
C LYS A 260 -19.84 8.79 -0.18
N TYR A 261 -18.67 8.86 -0.81
CA TYR A 261 -18.40 9.78 -1.91
C TYR A 261 -18.77 9.20 -3.27
N ILE A 262 -19.00 7.90 -3.36
CA ILE A 262 -19.25 7.22 -4.62
C ILE A 262 -20.73 7.32 -4.98
N PRO A 263 -21.08 7.81 -6.20
CA PRO A 263 -22.46 7.76 -6.67
C PRO A 263 -22.92 6.31 -6.80
N LYS A 264 -24.08 5.99 -6.20
CA LYS A 264 -24.66 4.65 -6.26
C LYS A 264 -25.68 4.58 -7.41
N ASN A 265 -25.76 3.42 -8.05
CA ASN A 265 -26.70 3.18 -9.14
C ASN A 265 -26.62 4.23 -10.23
N SER A 266 -25.41 4.70 -10.52
CA SER A 266 -25.11 5.64 -11.60
C SER A 266 -25.20 4.94 -12.95
N ASP A 267 -25.41 5.71 -14.01
CA ASP A 267 -25.32 5.24 -15.40
C ASP A 267 -23.86 5.07 -15.86
N LYS A 268 -22.89 5.55 -15.06
CA LYS A 268 -21.46 5.38 -15.33
C LYS A 268 -20.96 4.05 -14.82
N ASP A 269 -19.95 3.51 -15.51
CA ASP A 269 -19.20 2.34 -15.06
C ASP A 269 -18.19 2.79 -14.02
N ILE A 270 -18.55 2.65 -12.75
CA ILE A 270 -17.72 3.08 -11.60
C ILE A 270 -17.11 1.86 -10.95
N LEU A 271 -15.79 1.92 -10.70
CA LEU A 271 -15.06 0.92 -9.96
C LEU A 271 -14.49 1.52 -8.67
N PHE A 272 -14.70 0.81 -7.58
CA PHE A 272 -14.07 1.09 -6.28
C PHE A 272 -13.06 -0.01 -5.97
N TRP A 273 -11.83 0.39 -5.66
CA TRP A 273 -10.80 -0.56 -5.25
C TRP A 273 -10.75 -0.70 -3.74
N ASN A 274 -11.34 -1.78 -3.22
CA ASN A 274 -11.34 -2.09 -1.79
C ASN A 274 -10.05 -2.86 -1.45
N VAL A 275 -9.11 -2.19 -0.79
CA VAL A 275 -7.74 -2.71 -0.61
C VAL A 275 -7.64 -3.84 0.41
N GLY A 276 -8.60 -3.99 1.32
CA GLY A 276 -8.53 -5.05 2.31
C GLY A 276 -9.55 -4.91 3.42
N LYS A 277 -9.34 -5.66 4.47
CA LYS A 277 -10.11 -5.63 5.71
C LYS A 277 -9.17 -5.67 6.91
N GLU A 278 -9.68 -5.39 8.10
CA GLU A 278 -8.89 -5.52 9.32
C GLU A 278 -8.37 -6.96 9.47
N PRO A 279 -7.06 -7.13 9.70
CA PRO A 279 -6.51 -8.45 9.94
C PRO A 279 -6.96 -9.01 11.28
N GLU A 280 -7.11 -10.30 11.35
CA GLU A 280 -7.50 -10.98 12.59
C GLU A 280 -6.30 -11.17 13.51
N LEU A 281 -6.52 -10.93 14.81
CA LEU A 281 -5.57 -11.27 15.86
C LEU A 281 -6.16 -12.44 16.65
N HIS A 282 -5.43 -13.55 16.70
CA HIS A 282 -5.89 -14.78 17.34
C HIS A 282 -5.46 -14.86 18.81
N ASP A 283 -4.29 -14.29 19.15
CA ASP A 283 -3.74 -14.31 20.51
C ASP A 283 -3.67 -12.89 21.09
N GLU A 284 -4.68 -12.48 21.83
CA GLU A 284 -4.72 -11.16 22.46
C GLU A 284 -3.73 -11.00 23.62
N THR A 285 -3.12 -12.08 24.08
CA THR A 285 -2.08 -12.00 25.13
C THR A 285 -0.82 -11.28 24.63
N ILE A 286 -0.68 -11.10 23.32
CA ILE A 286 0.42 -10.33 22.73
C ILE A 286 0.47 -8.92 23.31
N TYR A 287 -0.68 -8.29 23.55
CA TYR A 287 -0.72 -6.95 24.15
C TYR A 287 -0.07 -6.89 25.53
N ASP A 288 -0.16 -7.98 26.32
CA ASP A 288 0.42 -8.05 27.65
C ASP A 288 1.87 -8.52 27.66
N ARG A 289 2.26 -9.32 26.64
CA ARG A 289 3.62 -9.86 26.53
C ARG A 289 4.62 -8.88 25.94
N ILE A 290 4.15 -7.94 25.12
CA ILE A 290 5.01 -7.01 24.39
C ILE A 290 5.00 -5.65 25.07
N ASP A 291 6.16 -5.28 25.61
CA ASP A 291 6.41 -3.95 26.20
C ASP A 291 7.28 -3.13 25.25
N SER A 292 6.66 -2.40 24.34
CA SER A 292 7.36 -1.61 23.33
C SER A 292 8.22 -0.50 23.95
N TYR A 293 7.86 -0.02 25.13
CA TYR A 293 8.63 1.00 25.83
C TYR A 293 9.94 0.45 26.40
N ARG A 294 9.88 -0.72 27.03
CA ARG A 294 11.08 -1.42 27.52
C ARG A 294 12.00 -1.80 26.37
N ASP A 295 11.42 -2.36 25.31
CA ASP A 295 12.17 -2.77 24.12
C ASP A 295 12.82 -1.56 23.45
N TRP A 296 12.14 -0.41 23.40
CA TRP A 296 12.74 0.81 22.91
C TRP A 296 13.97 1.22 23.74
N LYS A 297 13.87 1.20 25.06
CA LYS A 297 14.99 1.55 25.94
C LYS A 297 16.20 0.64 25.72
N LYS A 298 15.96 -0.65 25.54
CA LYS A 298 16.98 -1.64 25.22
C LYS A 298 17.67 -1.31 23.90
N ASN A 299 16.90 -0.99 22.87
CA ASN A 299 17.43 -0.67 21.55
C ASN A 299 18.18 0.66 21.54
N ALA A 300 17.74 1.64 22.30
CA ALA A 300 18.41 2.94 22.42
C ALA A 300 19.76 2.84 23.10
N ALA A 301 19.96 1.85 23.97
CA ALA A 301 21.24 1.61 24.68
C ALA A 301 22.30 0.94 23.79
N ASN A 302 21.90 0.39 22.67
CA ASN A 302 22.77 -0.24 21.68
C ASN A 302 23.05 0.73 20.52
#